data_b48b6bd859e571ab1ede89ee5a276c13
#
_entry.id   b48b6bd859e571ab1ede89ee5a276c13
#
_cell.length_a   1.000
_cell.length_b   1.000
_cell.length_c   1.000
_cell.angle_alpha   90.00
_cell.angle_beta   90.00
_cell.angle_gamma   90.00
#
_symmetry.space_group_name_H-M   'P 1'
#
loop_
_entity.id
_entity.type
_entity.pdbx_description
1 polymer ?
#
loop_
_entity_poly.entity_id
_entity_poly.type
_entity_poly.pdbx_seq_one_letter_code
_entity_poly.pdbx_strand_id
1 'polypeptide(L)'
;YVKDLAQQIIERDGDKWLSVDPDTRRHEFREMGYQAMMNNVKETLEIFGNHFDTWFSERSLFVPDEEGKTKVDRAFEVMKERGYIFEQEGATYFRSTAFGDEKDRVLIKTNGELTYFMSDVAYHYDKMQRGYDHLIDIWGADHHGYIPRCQAMMAAWGYPDALEVVL
;
A
#
# COMPACT_ATOMS: atom_id res chain seq x y z
N TYR A 1 -8.52 19.25 14.51
CA TYR A 1 -9.23 18.74 13.33
C TYR A 1 -10.27 17.67 13.66
N VAL A 2 -9.99 16.67 14.55
CA VAL A 2 -10.97 15.59 14.89
C VAL A 2 -12.23 16.17 15.54
N LYS A 3 -12.09 17.15 16.44
CA LYS A 3 -13.23 17.83 17.08
C LYS A 3 -14.07 18.59 16.07
N ASP A 4 -13.42 19.29 15.12
CA ASP A 4 -14.11 20.09 14.09
C ASP A 4 -14.90 19.17 13.16
N LEU A 5 -14.32 18.03 12.77
CA LEU A 5 -15.02 17.01 11.99
C LEU A 5 -16.22 16.42 12.75
N ALA A 6 -16.05 16.11 14.03
CA ALA A 6 -17.16 15.63 14.86
C ALA A 6 -18.29 16.66 14.96
N GLN A 7 -17.94 17.94 15.11
CA GLN A 7 -18.92 19.03 15.14
C GLN A 7 -19.68 19.14 13.81
N GLN A 8 -18.98 19.07 12.68
CA GLN A 8 -19.61 19.07 11.34
C GLN A 8 -20.58 17.90 11.15
N ILE A 9 -20.23 16.70 11.65
CA ILE A 9 -21.10 15.52 11.59
C ILE A 9 -22.36 15.74 12.44
N ILE A 10 -22.21 16.31 13.65
CA ILE A 10 -23.35 16.62 14.52
C ILE A 10 -24.27 17.65 13.88
N GLU A 11 -23.73 18.72 13.29
CA GLU A 11 -24.49 19.77 12.62
C GLU A 11 -25.26 19.26 11.41
N ARG A 12 -24.63 18.34 10.63
CA ARG A 12 -25.24 17.73 9.44
C ARG A 12 -26.30 16.69 9.76
N ASP A 13 -26.01 15.80 10.69
CA ASP A 13 -26.74 14.53 10.91
C ASP A 13 -27.59 14.54 12.20
N GLY A 14 -27.38 15.50 13.11
CA GLY A 14 -28.08 15.54 14.42
C GLY A 14 -27.87 14.28 15.23
N ASP A 15 -28.97 13.75 15.75
CA ASP A 15 -28.97 12.55 16.63
C ASP A 15 -28.98 11.21 15.86
N LYS A 16 -28.91 11.23 14.52
CA LYS A 16 -28.98 10.04 13.67
C LYS A 16 -28.09 8.90 14.18
N TRP A 17 -26.87 9.23 14.58
CA TRP A 17 -25.86 8.24 14.94
C TRP A 17 -26.00 7.64 16.32
N LEU A 18 -26.90 8.17 17.17
CA LEU A 18 -27.15 7.64 18.50
C LEU A 18 -27.88 6.30 18.46
N SER A 19 -28.72 6.09 17.45
CA SER A 19 -29.53 4.89 17.26
C SER A 19 -28.92 3.84 16.31
N VAL A 20 -27.81 4.16 15.65
CA VAL A 20 -27.10 3.24 14.76
C VAL A 20 -26.23 2.28 15.56
N ASP A 21 -26.17 1.01 15.16
CA ASP A 21 -25.32 0.03 15.84
C ASP A 21 -23.84 0.46 15.87
N PRO A 22 -23.08 0.07 16.91
CA PRO A 22 -21.72 0.58 17.12
C PRO A 22 -20.73 0.26 16.02
N ASP A 23 -20.87 -0.87 15.33
CA ASP A 23 -19.91 -1.29 14.29
C ASP A 23 -20.15 -0.54 12.99
N THR A 24 -21.40 -0.41 12.57
CA THR A 24 -21.80 0.45 11.43
C THR A 24 -21.39 1.89 11.69
N ARG A 25 -21.68 2.43 12.88
CA ARG A 25 -21.30 3.81 13.24
C ARG A 25 -19.78 4.00 13.18
N ARG A 26 -19.00 3.06 13.68
CA ARG A 26 -17.53 3.11 13.64
C ARG A 26 -17.02 3.08 12.20
N HIS A 27 -17.62 2.24 11.36
CA HIS A 27 -17.29 2.17 9.94
C HIS A 27 -17.56 3.51 9.25
N GLU A 28 -18.76 4.04 9.40
CA GLU A 28 -19.18 5.30 8.76
C GLU A 28 -18.33 6.49 9.22
N PHE A 29 -18.06 6.62 10.52
CA PHE A 29 -17.20 7.69 11.01
C PHE A 29 -15.77 7.59 10.52
N ARG A 30 -15.24 6.37 10.37
CA ARG A 30 -13.93 6.17 9.78
C ARG A 30 -13.91 6.62 8.31
N GLU A 31 -14.93 6.26 7.54
CA GLU A 31 -15.01 6.66 6.12
C GLU A 31 -15.20 8.17 5.97
N MET A 32 -16.05 8.79 6.77
CA MET A 32 -16.22 10.26 6.78
C MET A 32 -14.89 10.96 7.14
N GLY A 33 -14.20 10.46 8.17
CA GLY A 33 -12.89 10.97 8.56
C GLY A 33 -11.84 10.84 7.47
N TYR A 34 -11.78 9.68 6.84
CA TYR A 34 -10.90 9.42 5.71
C TYR A 34 -11.16 10.39 4.56
N GLN A 35 -12.41 10.53 4.13
CA GLN A 35 -12.77 11.43 3.02
C GLN A 35 -12.44 12.89 3.34
N ALA A 36 -12.79 13.35 4.55
CA ALA A 36 -12.49 14.72 4.97
C ALA A 36 -10.98 15.02 4.97
N MET A 37 -10.16 14.08 5.48
CA MET A 37 -8.71 14.25 5.48
C MET A 37 -8.12 14.17 4.08
N MET A 38 -8.58 13.27 3.23
CA MET A 38 -8.14 13.18 1.84
C MET A 38 -8.47 14.43 1.04
N ASN A 39 -9.66 15.01 1.24
CA ASN A 39 -10.03 16.27 0.60
C ASN A 39 -9.12 17.40 1.06
N ASN A 40 -8.86 17.52 2.37
CA ASN A 40 -7.97 18.52 2.91
C ASN A 40 -6.54 18.39 2.35
N VAL A 41 -6.01 17.16 2.26
CA VAL A 41 -4.69 16.89 1.66
C VAL A 41 -4.67 17.31 0.20
N LYS A 42 -5.69 16.96 -0.59
CA LYS A 42 -5.78 17.31 -2.00
C LYS A 42 -5.83 18.83 -2.19
N GLU A 43 -6.69 19.52 -1.44
CA GLU A 43 -6.80 20.98 -1.48
C GLU A 43 -5.49 21.67 -1.10
N THR A 44 -4.81 21.19 -0.06
CA THR A 44 -3.53 21.74 0.38
C THR A 44 -2.45 21.59 -0.69
N LEU A 45 -2.35 20.41 -1.31
CA LEU A 45 -1.38 20.15 -2.37
C LEU A 45 -1.69 20.95 -3.63
N GLU A 46 -2.96 21.12 -3.96
CA GLU A 46 -3.39 21.97 -5.07
C GLU A 46 -2.99 23.45 -4.86
N ILE A 47 -3.17 24.00 -3.64
CA ILE A 47 -2.72 25.35 -3.27
C ILE A 47 -1.19 25.45 -3.40
N PHE A 48 -0.48 24.37 -3.09
CA PHE A 48 0.99 24.30 -3.21
C PHE A 48 1.46 24.17 -4.67
N GLY A 49 0.55 23.96 -5.62
CA GLY A 49 0.85 23.74 -7.03
C GLY A 49 1.30 22.32 -7.37
N ASN A 50 1.08 21.36 -6.45
CA ASN A 50 1.37 19.95 -6.68
C ASN A 50 0.13 19.24 -7.21
N HIS A 51 0.14 18.91 -8.51
CA HIS A 51 -0.93 18.20 -9.19
C HIS A 51 -0.57 16.73 -9.33
N PHE A 52 -1.50 15.84 -8.97
CA PHE A 52 -1.31 14.39 -9.08
C PHE A 52 -2.27 13.82 -10.11
N ASP A 53 -1.76 13.10 -11.10
CA ASP A 53 -2.56 12.40 -12.11
C ASP A 53 -3.31 11.21 -11.50
N THR A 54 -2.71 10.56 -10.51
CA THR A 54 -3.29 9.37 -9.86
C THR A 54 -3.22 9.46 -8.35
N TRP A 55 -4.38 9.36 -7.69
CA TRP A 55 -4.51 9.16 -6.25
C TRP A 55 -4.74 7.68 -5.97
N PHE A 56 -3.69 6.99 -5.59
CA PHE A 56 -3.75 5.56 -5.32
C PHE A 56 -4.13 5.27 -3.86
N SER A 57 -5.11 4.40 -3.65
CA SER A 57 -5.46 3.94 -2.31
C SER A 57 -4.89 2.55 -2.07
N GLU A 58 -4.14 2.35 -1.00
CA GLU A 58 -3.63 1.04 -0.58
C GLU A 58 -4.77 0.00 -0.45
N ARG A 59 -5.98 0.42 -0.05
CA ARG A 59 -7.16 -0.45 0.02
C ARG A 59 -7.46 -1.16 -1.31
N SER A 60 -7.14 -0.52 -2.44
CA SER A 60 -7.36 -1.10 -3.77
C SER A 60 -6.50 -2.31 -4.06
N LEU A 61 -5.41 -2.50 -3.30
CA LEU A 61 -4.55 -3.69 -3.41
C LEU A 61 -5.26 -4.97 -2.96
N PHE A 62 -6.28 -4.84 -2.10
CA PHE A 62 -7.02 -5.93 -1.48
C PHE A 62 -8.41 -6.14 -2.06
N VAL A 63 -8.76 -5.40 -3.11
CA VAL A 63 -10.05 -5.57 -3.81
C VAL A 63 -9.88 -6.66 -4.87
N PRO A 64 -10.67 -7.76 -4.80
CA PRO A 64 -10.62 -8.80 -5.81
C PRO A 64 -11.07 -8.29 -7.19
N ASP A 65 -10.41 -8.78 -8.22
CA ASP A 65 -10.81 -8.58 -9.62
C ASP A 65 -11.92 -9.57 -10.04
N GLU A 66 -12.24 -9.62 -11.33
CA GLU A 66 -13.28 -10.50 -11.90
C GLU A 66 -12.95 -11.99 -11.72
N GLU A 67 -11.68 -12.35 -11.55
CA GLU A 67 -11.22 -13.73 -11.28
C GLU A 67 -11.14 -14.04 -9.79
N GLY A 68 -11.50 -13.09 -8.92
CA GLY A 68 -11.46 -13.22 -7.47
C GLY A 68 -10.06 -13.04 -6.88
N LYS A 69 -9.09 -12.52 -7.64
CA LYS A 69 -7.72 -12.28 -7.21
C LYS A 69 -7.48 -10.82 -6.89
N THR A 70 -6.81 -10.56 -5.79
CA THR A 70 -6.35 -9.22 -5.42
C THR A 70 -5.03 -8.87 -6.14
N LYS A 71 -4.65 -7.60 -6.15
CA LYS A 71 -3.33 -7.17 -6.66
C LYS A 71 -2.18 -7.77 -5.84
N VAL A 72 -2.42 -8.01 -4.54
CA VAL A 72 -1.49 -8.73 -3.66
C VAL A 72 -1.29 -10.16 -4.15
N ASP A 73 -2.38 -10.88 -4.45
CA ASP A 73 -2.30 -12.25 -4.97
C ASP A 73 -1.54 -12.31 -6.28
N ARG A 74 -1.81 -11.38 -7.20
CA ARG A 74 -1.14 -11.30 -8.51
C ARG A 74 0.37 -11.09 -8.36
N ALA A 75 0.78 -10.12 -7.53
CA ALA A 75 2.19 -9.85 -7.30
C ALA A 75 2.90 -11.05 -6.65
N PHE A 76 2.24 -11.70 -5.69
CA PHE A 76 2.76 -12.89 -5.02
C PHE A 76 2.93 -14.07 -6.00
N GLU A 77 1.93 -14.35 -6.83
CA GLU A 77 1.97 -15.43 -7.82
C GLU A 77 3.16 -15.29 -8.77
N VAL A 78 3.41 -14.10 -9.31
CA VAL A 78 4.54 -13.85 -10.20
C VAL A 78 5.88 -14.12 -9.52
N MET A 79 6.07 -13.73 -8.26
CA MET A 79 7.28 -14.04 -7.50
C MET A 79 7.42 -15.55 -7.24
N LYS A 80 6.31 -16.20 -6.95
CA LYS A 80 6.26 -17.65 -6.71
C LYS A 80 6.59 -18.45 -7.97
N GLU A 81 6.01 -18.10 -9.11
CA GLU A 81 6.29 -18.74 -10.40
C GLU A 81 7.76 -18.61 -10.82
N ARG A 82 8.42 -17.52 -10.44
CA ARG A 82 9.84 -17.29 -10.68
C ARG A 82 10.77 -17.99 -9.66
N GLY A 83 10.21 -18.67 -8.67
CA GLY A 83 10.99 -19.47 -7.69
C GLY A 83 11.65 -18.66 -6.59
N TYR A 84 11.21 -17.41 -6.37
CA TYR A 84 11.79 -16.54 -5.34
C TYR A 84 11.02 -16.54 -4.02
N ILE A 85 9.97 -17.34 -3.90
CA ILE A 85 9.20 -17.52 -2.67
C ILE A 85 9.54 -18.85 -2.03
N PHE A 86 9.73 -18.87 -0.72
CA PHE A 86 9.93 -20.09 0.05
C PHE A 86 9.28 -19.98 1.44
N GLU A 87 9.05 -21.11 2.07
CA GLU A 87 8.51 -21.20 3.43
C GLU A 87 9.61 -21.62 4.41
N GLN A 88 9.66 -20.96 5.54
CA GLN A 88 10.54 -21.29 6.64
C GLN A 88 9.85 -20.97 7.97
N GLU A 89 9.89 -21.93 8.90
CA GLU A 89 9.31 -21.79 10.24
C GLU A 89 7.84 -21.30 10.26
N GLY A 90 7.07 -21.71 9.24
CA GLY A 90 5.65 -21.36 9.10
C GLY A 90 5.37 -19.94 8.57
N ALA A 91 6.39 -19.22 8.18
CA ALA A 91 6.26 -17.93 7.49
C ALA A 91 6.69 -18.02 6.03
N THR A 92 6.15 -17.18 5.19
CA THR A 92 6.50 -17.11 3.76
C THR A 92 7.46 -15.97 3.50
N TYR A 93 8.56 -16.28 2.84
CA TYR A 93 9.67 -15.36 2.56
C TYR A 93 9.86 -15.10 1.08
N PHE A 94 10.34 -13.89 0.77
CA PHE A 94 10.96 -13.53 -0.49
C PHE A 94 12.48 -13.67 -0.38
N ARG A 95 13.12 -14.36 -1.33
CA ARG A 95 14.57 -14.55 -1.42
C ARG A 95 15.27 -13.29 -1.94
N SER A 96 15.20 -12.22 -1.19
CA SER A 96 15.76 -10.91 -1.59
C SER A 96 17.29 -10.90 -1.58
N THR A 97 17.92 -11.80 -0.82
CA THR A 97 19.39 -11.97 -0.81
C THR A 97 19.94 -12.37 -2.18
N ALA A 98 19.15 -13.05 -3.02
CA ALA A 98 19.54 -13.40 -4.38
C ALA A 98 19.76 -12.15 -5.27
N PHE A 99 19.29 -10.99 -4.83
CA PHE A 99 19.35 -9.70 -5.54
C PHE A 99 20.10 -8.62 -4.75
N GLY A 100 20.91 -9.01 -3.76
CA GLY A 100 21.79 -8.10 -3.04
C GLY A 100 21.20 -7.44 -1.79
N ASP A 101 20.01 -7.84 -1.35
CA ASP A 101 19.54 -7.44 -0.01
C ASP A 101 20.33 -8.18 1.10
N GLU A 102 20.42 -7.59 2.27
CA GLU A 102 21.20 -8.15 3.39
C GLU A 102 20.61 -9.42 4.00
N LYS A 103 19.28 -9.63 3.86
CA LYS A 103 18.55 -10.78 4.37
C LYS A 103 17.25 -11.00 3.61
N ASP A 104 16.77 -12.25 3.59
CA ASP A 104 15.47 -12.57 3.02
C ASP A 104 14.32 -11.93 3.81
N ARG A 105 13.25 -11.55 3.13
CA ARG A 105 12.17 -10.74 3.70
C ARG A 105 10.89 -11.53 3.86
N VAL A 106 10.29 -11.45 5.05
CA VAL A 106 8.97 -12.04 5.31
C VAL A 106 7.90 -11.28 4.54
N LEU A 107 7.10 -11.99 3.78
CA LEU A 107 5.91 -11.48 3.10
C LEU A 107 4.64 -11.80 3.87
N ILE A 108 4.54 -13.05 4.38
CA ILE A 108 3.41 -13.53 5.17
C ILE A 108 3.96 -14.09 6.50
N LYS A 109 3.43 -13.60 7.59
CA LYS A 109 3.82 -14.01 8.94
C LYS A 109 3.26 -15.40 9.27
N THR A 110 3.75 -16.02 10.35
CA THR A 110 3.29 -17.33 10.85
C THR A 110 1.80 -17.39 11.19
N ASN A 111 1.18 -16.27 11.52
CA ASN A 111 -0.26 -16.15 11.78
C ASN A 111 -1.11 -15.91 10.52
N GLY A 112 -0.49 -15.92 9.32
CA GLY A 112 -1.14 -15.67 8.04
C GLY A 112 -1.32 -14.19 7.68
N GLU A 113 -0.92 -13.26 8.55
CA GLU A 113 -1.01 -11.84 8.24
C GLU A 113 0.08 -11.42 7.25
N LEU A 114 -0.27 -10.54 6.33
CA LEU A 114 0.67 -9.89 5.43
C LEU A 114 1.57 -8.91 6.19
N THR A 115 2.80 -8.79 5.76
CA THR A 115 3.69 -7.71 6.21
C THR A 115 3.41 -6.43 5.41
N TYR A 116 3.83 -5.28 5.92
CA TYR A 116 3.82 -4.03 5.14
C TYR A 116 4.61 -4.16 3.84
N PHE A 117 5.72 -4.92 3.88
CA PHE A 117 6.51 -5.15 2.68
C PHE A 117 5.73 -5.89 1.59
N MET A 118 4.80 -6.79 1.93
CA MET A 118 3.94 -7.41 0.92
C MET A 118 3.01 -6.39 0.24
N SER A 119 2.50 -5.39 0.97
CA SER A 119 1.74 -4.28 0.37
C SER A 119 2.62 -3.45 -0.57
N ASP A 120 3.87 -3.16 -0.19
CA ASP A 120 4.83 -2.46 -1.04
C ASP A 120 5.15 -3.25 -2.31
N VAL A 121 5.33 -4.56 -2.19
CA VAL A 121 5.50 -5.48 -3.32
C VAL A 121 4.32 -5.37 -4.28
N ALA A 122 3.09 -5.47 -3.78
CA ALA A 122 1.90 -5.38 -4.61
C ALA A 122 1.73 -4.00 -5.26
N TYR A 123 2.07 -2.92 -4.55
CA TYR A 123 1.97 -1.57 -5.08
C TYR A 123 2.97 -1.30 -6.21
N HIS A 124 4.22 -1.72 -6.06
CA HIS A 124 5.21 -1.56 -7.13
C HIS A 124 4.89 -2.44 -8.34
N TYR A 125 4.35 -3.65 -8.10
CA TYR A 125 3.84 -4.48 -9.19
C TYR A 125 2.72 -3.76 -9.95
N ASP A 126 1.75 -3.16 -9.25
CA ASP A 126 0.68 -2.36 -9.86
C ASP A 126 1.24 -1.17 -10.67
N LYS A 127 2.26 -0.47 -10.16
CA LYS A 127 2.93 0.61 -10.93
C LYS A 127 3.48 0.10 -12.25
N MET A 128 4.17 -1.04 -12.25
CA MET A 128 4.70 -1.64 -13.48
C MET A 128 3.58 -2.07 -14.46
N GLN A 129 2.46 -2.59 -13.92
CA GLN A 129 1.32 -2.98 -14.76
C GLN A 129 0.61 -1.77 -15.43
N ARG A 130 0.83 -0.55 -14.94
CA ARG A 130 0.38 0.68 -15.61
C ARG A 130 1.20 1.05 -16.85
N GLY A 131 2.27 0.31 -17.16
CA GLY A 131 3.10 0.48 -18.35
C GLY A 131 4.18 1.55 -18.23
N TYR A 132 4.62 1.87 -17.03
CA TYR A 132 5.79 2.73 -16.81
C TYR A 132 7.07 1.92 -16.93
N ASP A 133 8.06 2.46 -17.62
CA ASP A 133 9.39 1.84 -17.79
C ASP A 133 10.34 2.22 -16.65
N HIS A 134 10.06 3.33 -15.97
CA HIS A 134 10.88 3.87 -14.90
C HIS A 134 10.02 4.42 -13.77
N LEU A 135 10.33 4.02 -12.54
CA LEU A 135 9.66 4.47 -11.33
C LEU A 135 10.61 5.31 -10.50
N ILE A 136 10.14 6.44 -9.99
CA ILE A 136 10.87 7.29 -9.07
C ILE A 136 10.06 7.39 -7.78
N ASP A 137 10.60 6.83 -6.70
CA ASP A 137 10.02 6.94 -5.37
C ASP A 137 10.73 8.04 -4.59
N ILE A 138 9.96 8.96 -4.00
CA ILE A 138 10.48 10.05 -3.16
C ILE A 138 10.14 9.70 -1.72
N TRP A 139 11.17 9.44 -0.90
CA TRP A 139 11.02 9.01 0.48
C TRP A 139 11.70 9.94 1.47
N GLY A 140 11.28 9.87 2.74
CA GLY A 140 12.06 10.44 3.83
C GLY A 140 13.36 9.67 4.05
N ALA A 141 14.42 10.34 4.46
CA ALA A 141 15.74 9.76 4.64
C ALA A 141 15.78 8.60 5.68
N ASP A 142 14.82 8.54 6.58
CA ASP A 142 14.62 7.45 7.54
C ASP A 142 14.23 6.12 6.88
N HIS A 143 13.78 6.14 5.62
CA HIS A 143 13.43 4.96 4.84
C HIS A 143 14.59 4.37 4.01
N HIS A 144 15.82 4.93 4.08
CA HIS A 144 16.95 4.46 3.28
C HIS A 144 17.20 2.94 3.38
N GLY A 145 16.98 2.33 4.54
CA GLY A 145 17.10 0.88 4.74
C GLY A 145 16.08 0.01 4.00
N TYR A 146 15.07 0.63 3.39
CA TYR A 146 14.09 -0.07 2.56
C TYR A 146 14.54 -0.21 1.10
N ILE A 147 15.46 0.63 0.63
CA ILE A 147 15.88 0.68 -0.78
C ILE A 147 16.35 -0.68 -1.29
N PRO A 148 17.27 -1.41 -0.62
CA PRO A 148 17.78 -2.68 -1.15
C PRO A 148 16.68 -3.73 -1.38
N ARG A 149 15.70 -3.83 -0.46
CA ARG A 149 14.60 -4.80 -0.61
C ARG A 149 13.65 -4.45 -1.74
N CYS A 150 13.40 -3.14 -1.97
CA CYS A 150 12.57 -2.69 -3.09
C CYS A 150 13.29 -2.89 -4.43
N GLN A 151 14.57 -2.62 -4.51
CA GLN A 151 15.38 -2.93 -5.69
C GLN A 151 15.44 -4.45 -5.95
N ALA A 152 15.58 -5.26 -4.89
CA ALA A 152 15.56 -6.71 -4.99
C ALA A 152 14.24 -7.24 -5.57
N MET A 153 13.08 -6.71 -5.15
CA MET A 153 11.80 -7.13 -5.72
C MET A 153 11.65 -6.74 -7.19
N MET A 154 12.11 -5.55 -7.58
CA MET A 154 12.11 -5.12 -8.98
C MET A 154 12.99 -6.03 -9.84
N ALA A 155 14.18 -6.36 -9.36
CA ALA A 155 15.08 -7.30 -10.02
C ALA A 155 14.46 -8.70 -10.15
N ALA A 156 13.76 -9.18 -9.12
CA ALA A 156 13.05 -10.45 -9.15
C ALA A 156 11.96 -10.51 -10.23
N TRP A 157 11.36 -9.38 -10.59
CA TRP A 157 10.41 -9.30 -11.71
C TRP A 157 11.09 -9.09 -13.07
N GLY A 158 12.42 -8.95 -13.12
CA GLY A 158 13.17 -8.72 -14.35
C GLY A 158 13.35 -7.25 -14.71
N TYR A 159 13.17 -6.34 -13.77
CA TYR A 159 13.29 -4.89 -13.92
C TYR A 159 14.34 -4.30 -12.95
N PRO A 160 15.62 -4.74 -12.99
CA PRO A 160 16.63 -4.39 -11.96
C PRO A 160 16.93 -2.90 -11.88
N ASP A 161 16.75 -2.16 -12.99
CA ASP A 161 17.11 -0.74 -13.09
C ASP A 161 15.89 0.18 -13.20
N ALA A 162 14.68 -0.35 -13.01
CA ALA A 162 13.45 0.42 -13.22
C ALA A 162 13.05 1.29 -12.01
N LEU A 163 13.64 1.09 -10.83
CA LEU A 163 13.31 1.84 -9.62
C LEU A 163 14.48 2.73 -9.18
N GLU A 164 14.25 4.02 -9.20
CA GLU A 164 15.07 5.04 -8.55
C GLU A 164 14.42 5.50 -7.25
N VAL A 165 15.20 5.69 -6.20
CA VAL A 165 14.72 6.23 -4.93
C VAL A 165 15.47 7.51 -4.61
N VAL A 166 14.72 8.59 -4.41
CA VAL A 166 15.22 9.91 -3.98
C VAL A 166 14.90 10.10 -2.50
N LEU A 167 15.91 10.44 -1.69
CA LEU A 167 15.79 10.67 -0.24
C LEU A 167 15.81 12.16 0.11
#